data_972804d3be6fe5f5b3cef8938cb6bb4a
#
_entry.id   972804d3be6fe5f5b3cef8938cb6bb4a
#
_cell.length_a   1.000
_cell.length_b   1.000
_cell.length_c   1.000
_cell.angle_alpha   90.00
_cell.angle_beta   90.00
_cell.angle_gamma   90.00
#
_symmetry.space_group_name_H-M   'P 1'
#
loop_
_entity.id
_entity.type
_entity.pdbx_description
1 polymer ?
#
loop_
_entity_poly.entity_id
_entity_poly.type
_entity_poly.pdbx_seq_one_letter_code
_entity_poly.pdbx_strand_id
1 'polypeptide(L)'
;MNKDILLYHQSLAAEDRAICDLLQAEINTALPEAESKVWHAHPVWFLEGNPIVGYSKLKGSVRLLFWSGQSFEEEGLAVEGKFKAAEARYVTVSDVKVTALRRWLGKSKEIQWDYKNIVKRRGVLERMK
;
A
#
# COMPACT_ATOMS: atom_id res chain seq x y z
N MET A 1 11.87 13.73 -1.36
CA MET A 1 10.54 13.25 -1.80
C MET A 1 10.64 12.71 -3.23
N ASN A 2 9.99 11.62 -3.52
CA ASN A 2 9.98 11.04 -4.86
C ASN A 2 9.18 11.94 -5.82
N LYS A 3 9.86 12.41 -6.87
CA LYS A 3 9.28 13.34 -7.83
C LYS A 3 8.11 12.74 -8.61
N ASP A 4 8.19 11.47 -8.96
CA ASP A 4 7.13 10.79 -9.72
C ASP A 4 5.87 10.60 -8.87
N ILE A 5 6.04 10.36 -7.58
CA ILE A 5 4.91 10.27 -6.64
C ILE A 5 4.27 11.64 -6.48
N LEU A 6 5.07 12.71 -6.39
CA LEU A 6 4.55 14.06 -6.34
C LEU A 6 3.71 14.39 -7.59
N LEU A 7 4.20 14.03 -8.76
CA LEU A 7 3.46 14.22 -10.01
C LEU A 7 2.16 13.42 -10.03
N TYR A 8 2.18 12.20 -9.49
CA TYR A 8 0.98 11.38 -9.35
C TYR A 8 -0.09 12.12 -8.52
N HIS A 9 0.30 12.65 -7.34
CA HIS A 9 -0.62 13.41 -6.49
C HIS A 9 -1.17 14.65 -7.19
N GLN A 10 -0.31 15.36 -7.92
CA GLN A 10 -0.72 16.58 -8.63
C GLN A 10 -1.72 16.32 -9.77
N SER A 11 -1.76 15.09 -10.28
CA SER A 11 -2.69 14.72 -11.35
C SER A 11 -4.11 14.45 -10.84
N LEU A 12 -4.30 14.37 -9.52
CA LEU A 12 -5.58 13.98 -8.91
C LEU A 12 -6.45 15.19 -8.56
N ALA A 13 -7.77 14.96 -8.49
CA ALA A 13 -8.69 15.95 -7.95
C ALA A 13 -8.37 16.22 -6.47
N ALA A 14 -8.79 17.39 -5.96
CA ALA A 14 -8.39 17.86 -4.63
C ALA A 14 -8.70 16.85 -3.51
N GLU A 15 -9.88 16.22 -3.53
CA GLU A 15 -10.27 15.26 -2.49
C GLU A 15 -9.39 14.00 -2.54
N ASP A 16 -9.14 13.49 -3.73
CA ASP A 16 -8.29 12.30 -3.90
C ASP A 16 -6.85 12.59 -3.52
N ARG A 17 -6.37 13.80 -3.87
CA ARG A 17 -5.03 14.26 -3.47
C ARG A 17 -4.90 14.32 -1.96
N ALA A 18 -5.92 14.84 -1.26
CA ALA A 18 -5.88 14.92 0.21
C ALA A 18 -5.76 13.53 0.83
N ILE A 19 -6.48 12.54 0.29
CA ILE A 19 -6.35 11.14 0.74
C ILE A 19 -4.93 10.64 0.52
N CYS A 20 -4.40 10.80 -0.69
CA CYS A 20 -3.05 10.33 -1.03
C CYS A 20 -1.96 11.04 -0.21
N ASP A 21 -2.11 12.35 0.04
CA ASP A 21 -1.16 13.08 0.87
C ASP A 21 -1.12 12.53 2.29
N LEU A 22 -2.29 12.22 2.86
CA LEU A 22 -2.35 11.62 4.20
C LEU A 22 -1.74 10.21 4.21
N LEU A 23 -2.06 9.39 3.23
CA LEU A 23 -1.49 8.04 3.12
C LEU A 23 0.03 8.09 2.98
N GLN A 24 0.55 8.96 2.13
CA GLN A 24 1.98 9.12 1.93
C GLN A 24 2.69 9.52 3.24
N ALA A 25 2.13 10.49 3.96
CA ALA A 25 2.72 10.95 5.22
C ALA A 25 2.77 9.82 6.25
N GLU A 26 1.68 9.07 6.39
CA GLU A 26 1.62 7.96 7.35
C GLU A 26 2.56 6.81 6.96
N ILE A 27 2.61 6.48 5.67
CA ILE A 27 3.50 5.41 5.19
C ILE A 27 4.96 5.79 5.41
N ASN A 28 5.36 7.02 5.05
CA ASN A 28 6.74 7.46 5.21
C ASN A 28 7.16 7.50 6.68
N THR A 29 6.24 7.83 7.58
CA THR A 29 6.53 7.83 9.02
C THR A 29 6.71 6.40 9.56
N ALA A 30 5.86 5.48 9.13
CA ALA A 30 5.89 4.09 9.61
C ALA A 30 7.01 3.27 8.99
N LEU A 31 7.36 3.56 7.72
CA LEU A 31 8.35 2.81 6.93
C LEU A 31 9.48 3.73 6.46
N PRO A 32 10.25 4.33 7.39
CA PRO A 32 11.27 5.31 6.99
C PRO A 32 12.41 4.72 6.15
N GLU A 33 12.65 3.41 6.25
CA GLU A 33 13.68 2.72 5.48
C GLU A 33 13.19 2.21 4.13
N ALA A 34 11.90 2.37 3.81
CA ALA A 34 11.35 1.86 2.55
C ALA A 34 11.77 2.73 1.36
N GLU A 35 12.01 2.08 0.23
CA GLU A 35 12.15 2.76 -1.05
C GLU A 35 10.77 2.94 -1.66
N SER A 36 10.49 4.13 -2.17
CA SER A 36 9.23 4.43 -2.83
C SER A 36 9.44 4.77 -4.29
N LYS A 37 8.52 4.33 -5.14
CA LYS A 37 8.52 4.68 -6.56
C LYS A 37 7.14 4.48 -7.16
N VAL A 38 6.92 5.06 -8.33
CA VAL A 38 5.74 4.75 -9.15
C VAL A 38 6.02 3.41 -9.84
N TRP A 39 5.15 2.43 -9.60
CA TRP A 39 5.27 1.08 -10.12
C TRP A 39 3.89 0.61 -10.58
N HIS A 40 3.81 0.10 -11.79
CA HIS A 40 2.53 -0.20 -12.43
C HIS A 40 1.56 1.01 -12.39
N ALA A 41 2.12 2.20 -12.65
CA ALA A 41 1.40 3.47 -12.77
C ALA A 41 0.88 4.06 -11.44
N HIS A 42 1.30 3.56 -10.28
CA HIS A 42 0.90 4.14 -8.99
C HIS A 42 1.99 4.02 -7.92
N PRO A 43 1.90 4.82 -6.83
CA PRO A 43 2.93 4.82 -5.78
C PRO A 43 2.97 3.52 -5.00
N VAL A 44 4.18 2.98 -4.80
CA VAL A 44 4.42 1.76 -4.03
C VAL A 44 5.68 1.92 -3.19
N TRP A 45 5.65 1.37 -1.97
CA TRP A 45 6.77 1.33 -1.03
C TRP A 45 7.28 -0.10 -0.91
N PHE A 46 8.62 -0.25 -0.93
CA PHE A 46 9.32 -1.53 -0.94
C PHE A 46 10.26 -1.62 0.26
N LEU A 47 10.32 -2.77 0.89
CA LEU A 47 11.35 -3.10 1.89
C LEU A 47 12.25 -4.18 1.30
N GLU A 48 13.54 -3.88 1.15
CA GLU A 48 14.52 -4.80 0.56
C GLU A 48 14.06 -5.35 -0.80
N GLY A 49 13.43 -4.50 -1.59
CA GLY A 49 12.93 -4.84 -2.91
C GLY A 49 11.60 -5.57 -2.96
N ASN A 50 11.01 -5.87 -1.79
CA ASN A 50 9.71 -6.54 -1.73
C ASN A 50 8.59 -5.50 -1.60
N PRO A 51 7.55 -5.55 -2.46
CA PRO A 51 6.45 -4.58 -2.37
C PRO A 51 5.64 -4.80 -1.08
N ILE A 52 5.40 -3.73 -0.34
CA ILE A 52 4.73 -3.78 0.95
C ILE A 52 3.35 -3.13 0.89
N VAL A 53 3.29 -1.87 0.46
CA VAL A 53 2.08 -1.07 0.46
C VAL A 53 2.12 -0.06 -0.67
N GLY A 54 0.96 0.24 -1.21
CA GLY A 54 0.80 1.28 -2.21
C GLY A 54 -0.63 1.76 -2.27
N TYR A 55 -0.88 2.78 -3.08
CA TYR A 55 -2.23 3.28 -3.29
C TYR A 55 -2.44 3.69 -4.74
N SER A 56 -3.69 3.65 -5.17
CA SER A 56 -4.04 4.02 -6.54
C SER A 56 -5.45 4.60 -6.61
N LYS A 57 -5.64 5.53 -7.53
CA LYS A 57 -6.96 6.07 -7.82
C LYS A 57 -7.74 5.07 -8.67
N LEU A 58 -8.89 4.65 -8.16
CA LEU A 58 -9.87 3.85 -8.89
C LEU A 58 -11.05 4.75 -9.25
N LYS A 59 -11.97 4.24 -10.05
CA LYS A 59 -13.21 4.96 -10.32
C LYS A 59 -14.01 5.08 -9.00
N GLY A 60 -14.15 6.30 -8.51
CA GLY A 60 -14.96 6.59 -7.32
C GLY A 60 -14.27 6.41 -5.96
N SER A 61 -13.00 5.96 -5.91
CA SER A 61 -12.29 5.80 -4.65
C SER A 61 -10.78 5.80 -4.82
N VAL A 62 -10.05 5.98 -3.71
CA VAL A 62 -8.61 5.71 -3.63
C VAL A 62 -8.46 4.38 -2.91
N ARG A 63 -7.72 3.45 -3.52
CA ARG A 63 -7.46 2.13 -2.94
C ARG A 63 -6.09 2.12 -2.27
N LEU A 64 -6.06 1.71 -1.01
CA LEU A 64 -4.82 1.36 -0.30
C LEU A 64 -4.67 -0.15 -0.36
N LEU A 65 -3.51 -0.65 -0.81
CA LEU A 65 -3.26 -2.07 -0.95
C LEU A 65 -2.04 -2.48 -0.14
N PHE A 66 -2.20 -3.51 0.68
CA PHE A 66 -1.09 -4.19 1.35
C PHE A 66 -0.87 -5.54 0.67
N TRP A 67 0.32 -5.77 0.11
CA TRP A 67 0.61 -7.00 -0.62
C TRP A 67 0.45 -8.25 0.23
N SER A 68 0.70 -8.16 1.54
CA SER A 68 0.55 -9.29 2.47
C SER A 68 -0.60 -9.11 3.45
N GLY A 69 -1.55 -8.23 3.13
CA GLY A 69 -2.61 -7.78 4.04
C GLY A 69 -3.56 -8.86 4.52
N GLN A 70 -3.76 -9.93 3.75
CA GLN A 70 -4.65 -11.02 4.18
C GLN A 70 -4.17 -11.70 5.46
N SER A 71 -2.85 -11.72 5.68
CA SER A 71 -2.26 -12.34 6.86
C SER A 71 -2.24 -11.45 8.09
N PHE A 72 -2.70 -10.18 7.96
CA PHE A 72 -2.77 -9.26 9.11
C PHE A 72 -3.94 -9.56 10.04
N GLU A 73 -4.95 -10.27 9.55
CA GLU A 73 -6.17 -10.60 10.30
C GLU A 73 -6.88 -9.33 10.80
N GLU A 74 -7.12 -8.39 9.88
CA GLU A 74 -7.76 -7.09 10.16
C GLU A 74 -9.11 -6.98 9.47
N GLU A 75 -10.15 -6.62 10.23
CA GLU A 75 -11.52 -6.49 9.70
C GLU A 75 -11.65 -5.38 8.66
N GLY A 76 -10.86 -4.32 8.78
CA GLY A 76 -10.92 -3.17 7.86
C GLY A 76 -10.26 -3.41 6.51
N LEU A 77 -9.63 -4.57 6.29
CA LEU A 77 -8.95 -4.92 5.06
C LEU A 77 -9.69 -6.07 4.36
N ALA A 78 -10.10 -5.81 3.12
CA ALA A 78 -10.81 -6.79 2.30
C ALA A 78 -9.84 -7.56 1.40
N VAL A 79 -10.08 -8.84 1.23
CA VAL A 79 -9.28 -9.70 0.34
C VAL A 79 -9.28 -9.13 -1.08
N GLU A 80 -8.09 -9.04 -1.69
CA GLU A 80 -7.90 -8.59 -3.06
C GLU A 80 -7.11 -9.63 -3.84
N GLY A 81 -7.71 -10.14 -4.93
CA GLY A 81 -7.06 -11.10 -5.81
C GLY A 81 -6.83 -12.47 -5.19
N LYS A 82 -6.06 -13.29 -5.90
CA LYS A 82 -5.86 -14.70 -5.55
C LYS A 82 -4.64 -14.98 -4.66
N PHE A 83 -3.81 -13.97 -4.40
CA PHE A 83 -2.62 -14.12 -3.57
C PHE A 83 -2.92 -13.69 -2.12
N LYS A 84 -2.04 -12.87 -1.52
CA LYS A 84 -2.14 -12.50 -0.10
C LYS A 84 -2.50 -11.05 0.13
N ALA A 85 -2.83 -10.31 -0.93
CA ALA A 85 -3.14 -8.89 -0.83
C ALA A 85 -4.50 -8.62 -0.20
N ALA A 86 -4.58 -7.50 0.51
CA ALA A 86 -5.84 -6.99 1.04
C ALA A 86 -5.87 -5.47 0.92
N GLU A 87 -7.07 -4.90 0.81
CA GLU A 87 -7.25 -3.49 0.48
C GLU A 87 -8.23 -2.78 1.40
N ALA A 88 -8.09 -1.45 1.45
CA ALA A 88 -9.09 -0.54 1.97
C ALA A 88 -9.38 0.52 0.90
N ARG A 89 -10.61 1.01 0.82
CA ARG A 89 -10.99 2.04 -0.15
C ARG A 89 -11.54 3.26 0.56
N TYR A 90 -11.14 4.43 0.08
CA TYR A 90 -11.50 5.72 0.66
C TYR A 90 -12.13 6.63 -0.38
N VAL A 91 -13.25 7.23 -0.04
CA VAL A 91 -13.95 8.21 -0.90
C VAL A 91 -13.60 9.62 -0.46
N THR A 92 -13.50 9.85 0.86
CA THR A 92 -13.11 11.14 1.44
C THR A 92 -11.94 10.95 2.39
N VAL A 93 -11.22 12.03 2.68
CA VAL A 93 -10.08 11.96 3.61
C VAL A 93 -10.53 11.54 5.02
N SER A 94 -11.75 11.88 5.41
CA SER A 94 -12.29 11.48 6.72
C SER A 94 -12.58 9.99 6.83
N ASP A 95 -12.62 9.26 5.72
CA ASP A 95 -12.76 7.80 5.73
C ASP A 95 -11.51 7.10 6.23
N VAL A 96 -10.36 7.79 6.17
CA VAL A 96 -9.09 7.20 6.60
C VAL A 96 -9.05 7.15 8.13
N LYS A 97 -9.10 5.92 8.66
CA LYS A 97 -8.99 5.68 10.10
C LYS A 97 -7.52 5.55 10.47
N VAL A 98 -6.92 6.64 10.89
CA VAL A 98 -5.47 6.74 11.11
C VAL A 98 -4.95 5.72 12.12
N THR A 99 -5.69 5.48 13.20
CA THR A 99 -5.28 4.49 14.21
C THR A 99 -5.18 3.09 13.61
N ALA A 100 -6.19 2.69 12.82
CA ALA A 100 -6.17 1.39 12.13
C ALA A 100 -5.05 1.34 11.09
N LEU A 101 -4.88 2.41 10.32
CA LEU A 101 -3.82 2.51 9.31
C LEU A 101 -2.43 2.32 9.93
N ARG A 102 -2.16 2.97 11.05
CA ARG A 102 -0.88 2.83 11.77
C ARG A 102 -0.65 1.41 12.25
N ARG A 103 -1.71 0.75 12.72
CA ARG A 103 -1.63 -0.66 13.14
C ARG A 103 -1.31 -1.56 11.95
N TRP A 104 -1.98 -1.35 10.80
CA TRP A 104 -1.71 -2.12 9.58
C TRP A 104 -0.28 -1.92 9.09
N LEU A 105 0.19 -0.67 9.09
CA LEU A 105 1.56 -0.36 8.67
C LEU A 105 2.59 -1.04 9.58
N GLY A 106 2.34 -1.07 10.89
CA GLY A 106 3.18 -1.81 11.82
C GLY A 106 3.23 -3.30 11.50
N LYS A 107 2.06 -3.91 11.23
CA LYS A 107 1.97 -5.32 10.83
C LYS A 107 2.66 -5.58 9.49
N SER A 108 2.63 -4.63 8.57
CA SER A 108 3.24 -4.79 7.25
C SER A 108 4.76 -4.99 7.30
N LYS A 109 5.41 -4.51 8.35
CA LYS A 109 6.84 -4.72 8.58
C LYS A 109 7.14 -6.12 9.11
N GLU A 110 6.22 -6.68 9.89
CA GLU A 110 6.38 -7.95 10.59
C GLU A 110 5.87 -9.15 9.79
N ILE A 111 4.92 -8.94 8.89
CA ILE A 111 4.24 -10.01 8.14
C ILE A 111 4.43 -9.76 6.66
N GLN A 112 5.25 -10.59 6.00
CA GLN A 112 5.56 -10.43 4.58
C GLN A 112 5.59 -11.75 3.84
N TRP A 113 5.01 -11.74 2.63
CA TRP A 113 5.14 -12.80 1.66
C TRP A 113 6.13 -12.35 0.58
N ASP A 114 6.88 -13.29 0.02
CA ASP A 114 7.97 -12.99 -0.91
C ASP A 114 7.47 -12.73 -2.33
N TYR A 115 6.90 -11.56 -2.55
CA TYR A 115 6.49 -11.13 -3.89
C TYR A 115 7.69 -10.81 -4.80
N LYS A 116 8.80 -10.41 -4.21
CA LYS A 116 10.00 -10.05 -4.94
C LYS A 116 10.46 -11.18 -5.87
N ASN A 117 10.34 -12.42 -5.42
CA ASN A 117 10.83 -13.60 -6.16
C ASN A 117 9.72 -14.45 -6.77
N ILE A 118 8.48 -13.94 -6.82
CA ILE A 118 7.32 -14.72 -7.28
C ILE A 118 7.48 -15.20 -8.73
N VAL A 119 8.10 -14.40 -9.60
CA VAL A 119 8.32 -14.77 -11.00
C VAL A 119 9.32 -15.90 -11.09
N LYS A 120 10.41 -15.84 -10.32
CA LYS A 120 11.42 -16.92 -10.26
C LYS A 120 10.80 -18.24 -9.81
N ARG A 121 9.82 -18.17 -8.89
CA ARG A 121 9.13 -19.33 -8.36
C ARG A 121 7.91 -19.73 -9.19
N ARG A 122 7.77 -19.18 -10.40
CA ARG A 122 6.67 -19.49 -11.33
C ARG A 122 5.29 -19.30 -10.71
N GLY A 123 5.13 -18.21 -9.96
CA GLY A 123 3.86 -17.87 -9.33
C GLY A 123 3.65 -18.49 -7.95
N VAL A 124 4.60 -19.25 -7.43
CA VAL A 124 4.53 -19.80 -6.07
C VAL A 124 4.96 -18.73 -5.07
N LEU A 125 4.08 -18.41 -4.14
CA LEU A 125 4.32 -17.39 -3.13
C LEU A 125 4.71 -18.06 -1.81
N GLU A 126 5.85 -17.63 -1.23
CA GLU A 126 6.35 -18.14 0.04
C GLU A 126 6.31 -17.04 1.11
N ARG A 127 6.00 -17.39 2.35
CA ARG A 127 5.99 -16.46 3.46
C ARG A 127 7.41 -16.22 3.96
N MET A 128 7.79 -14.94 4.13
CA MET A 128 9.09 -14.53 4.63
C MET A 128 9.09 -14.36 6.15
N LYS A 129 8.04 -13.77 6.69
CA LYS A 129 7.91 -13.54 8.14
C LYS A 129 6.49 -13.14 8.53
#